data_12c8d1456aa87271a1c4df6e60e5d132
#
_entry.id   12c8d1456aa87271a1c4df6e60e5d132
#
_cell.length_a   1.000
_cell.length_b   1.000
_cell.length_c   1.000
_cell.angle_alpha   90.00
_cell.angle_beta   90.00
_cell.angle_gamma   90.00
#
_symmetry.space_group_name_H-M   'P 1'
#
loop_
_entity.id
_entity.type
_entity.pdbx_description
1 polymer ?
#
loop_
_entity_poly.entity_id
_entity_poly.type
_entity_poly.pdbx_seq_one_letter_code
_entity_poly.pdbx_strand_id
1 'polypeptide(L)'
;SDALDVMVSDMLPAGTAFVSADNGGVNDSGTVNWNLGTLAAGASVELNLVLSTEASLEAGTIISNIAIVDSPTDGDGPKESDPEDVTVETAADLAIMKSAASATVLAGENISYTITVSNNGPSDALDVMVSDMLPAGTTFVSADNGGMNDSGTVNWNLGTLAAGGSVELNLILSTSPSLEAGTTISNIAVVDSPTDEEGPKESDPEDVDV
;
A
#
# COMPACT_ATOMS: atom_id res chain seq x y z
N SER A 1 -32.82 -1.22 -39.74
CA SER A 1 -32.59 0.23 -39.88
C SER A 1 -31.37 0.64 -39.02
N ASP A 2 -30.75 1.74 -39.39
CA ASP A 2 -29.65 2.32 -38.64
C ASP A 2 -30.15 2.86 -37.31
N ALA A 3 -29.31 2.80 -36.28
CA ALA A 3 -29.52 3.50 -35.00
C ALA A 3 -28.87 4.90 -35.11
N LEU A 4 -29.64 5.93 -34.75
CA LEU A 4 -29.21 7.33 -34.82
C LEU A 4 -28.89 7.86 -33.41
N ASP A 5 -27.96 8.82 -33.35
CA ASP A 5 -27.58 9.49 -32.09
C ASP A 5 -27.28 8.50 -30.94
N VAL A 6 -26.54 7.44 -31.26
CA VAL A 6 -26.17 6.40 -30.30
C VAL A 6 -25.22 6.97 -29.26
N MET A 7 -25.60 6.88 -28.01
CA MET A 7 -24.79 7.26 -26.86
C MET A 7 -24.47 6.04 -26.01
N VAL A 8 -23.23 5.97 -25.50
CA VAL A 8 -22.84 4.99 -24.49
C VAL A 8 -22.36 5.73 -23.26
N SER A 9 -22.73 5.26 -22.09
CA SER A 9 -22.27 5.79 -20.82
C SER A 9 -21.86 4.65 -19.90
N ASP A 10 -20.83 4.92 -19.11
CA ASP A 10 -20.27 3.98 -18.14
C ASP A 10 -19.93 4.76 -16.87
N MET A 11 -20.58 4.41 -15.75
CA MET A 11 -20.34 5.03 -14.46
C MET A 11 -19.20 4.31 -13.76
N LEU A 12 -18.15 5.05 -13.39
CA LEU A 12 -16.99 4.50 -12.72
C LEU A 12 -17.37 3.81 -11.41
N PRO A 13 -17.00 2.54 -11.22
CA PRO A 13 -17.19 1.84 -9.95
C PRO A 13 -16.48 2.53 -8.79
N ALA A 14 -17.02 2.40 -7.58
CA ALA A 14 -16.36 2.89 -6.37
C ALA A 14 -14.96 2.27 -6.20
N GLY A 15 -13.99 3.05 -5.72
CA GLY A 15 -12.61 2.62 -5.57
C GLY A 15 -11.81 2.60 -6.87
N THR A 16 -12.34 3.21 -7.96
CA THR A 16 -11.64 3.33 -9.24
C THR A 16 -11.49 4.78 -9.68
N ALA A 17 -10.49 5.03 -10.52
CA ALA A 17 -10.28 6.33 -11.17
C ALA A 17 -10.10 6.15 -12.68
N PHE A 18 -10.57 7.13 -13.45
CA PHE A 18 -10.43 7.15 -14.89
C PHE A 18 -8.96 7.33 -15.31
N VAL A 19 -8.50 6.46 -16.21
CA VAL A 19 -7.17 6.57 -16.83
C VAL A 19 -7.31 7.00 -18.28
N SER A 20 -8.07 6.24 -19.09
CA SER A 20 -8.27 6.57 -20.50
C SER A 20 -9.50 5.87 -21.08
N ALA A 21 -10.04 6.43 -22.16
CA ALA A 21 -11.04 5.79 -23.00
C ALA A 21 -10.69 6.08 -24.47
N ASP A 22 -10.96 5.10 -25.35
CA ASP A 22 -10.79 5.28 -26.79
C ASP A 22 -12.06 5.86 -27.44
N ASN A 23 -12.04 5.98 -28.79
CA ASN A 23 -13.20 6.39 -29.60
C ASN A 23 -13.88 7.70 -29.12
N GLY A 24 -13.11 8.59 -28.49
CA GLY A 24 -13.61 9.89 -28.04
C GLY A 24 -14.42 9.83 -26.74
N GLY A 25 -14.25 8.78 -25.93
CA GLY A 25 -14.84 8.69 -24.59
C GLY A 25 -14.33 9.81 -23.68
N VAL A 26 -15.24 10.52 -23.03
CA VAL A 26 -14.96 11.65 -22.13
C VAL A 26 -15.50 11.37 -20.75
N ASN A 27 -14.62 11.43 -19.75
CA ASN A 27 -15.04 11.34 -18.34
C ASN A 27 -15.62 12.69 -17.89
N ASP A 28 -16.88 12.69 -17.51
CA ASP A 28 -17.56 13.81 -16.88
C ASP A 28 -18.04 13.40 -15.48
N SER A 29 -17.34 13.89 -14.47
CA SER A 29 -17.72 13.73 -13.07
C SER A 29 -17.97 12.28 -12.63
N GLY A 30 -17.14 11.33 -13.11
CA GLY A 30 -17.25 9.92 -12.76
C GLY A 30 -18.15 9.09 -13.69
N THR A 31 -18.60 9.66 -14.81
CA THR A 31 -19.27 8.91 -15.88
C THR A 31 -18.51 9.13 -17.19
N VAL A 32 -18.11 8.06 -17.84
CA VAL A 32 -17.49 8.14 -19.18
C VAL A 32 -18.58 8.07 -20.23
N ASN A 33 -18.59 9.04 -21.14
CA ASN A 33 -19.61 9.17 -22.19
C ASN A 33 -18.96 9.09 -23.57
N TRP A 34 -19.55 8.30 -24.47
CA TRP A 34 -19.22 8.22 -25.89
C TRP A 34 -20.40 8.67 -26.73
N ASN A 35 -20.16 9.51 -27.72
CA ASN A 35 -21.14 9.84 -28.76
C ASN A 35 -20.72 9.13 -30.04
N LEU A 36 -21.40 8.06 -30.39
CA LEU A 36 -21.10 7.24 -31.57
C LEU A 36 -21.82 7.75 -32.82
N GLY A 37 -22.81 8.66 -32.67
CA GLY A 37 -23.62 9.16 -33.77
C GLY A 37 -24.45 8.04 -34.38
N THR A 38 -24.28 7.79 -35.70
CA THR A 38 -25.06 6.76 -36.39
C THR A 38 -24.33 5.42 -36.41
N LEU A 39 -25.00 4.38 -35.89
CA LEU A 39 -24.54 2.99 -36.02
C LEU A 39 -25.39 2.29 -37.08
N ALA A 40 -24.74 1.89 -38.18
CA ALA A 40 -25.42 1.24 -39.30
C ALA A 40 -26.03 -0.11 -38.89
N ALA A 41 -27.11 -0.53 -39.54
CA ALA A 41 -27.75 -1.81 -39.29
C ALA A 41 -26.75 -2.97 -39.44
N GLY A 42 -26.58 -3.80 -38.40
CA GLY A 42 -25.66 -4.92 -38.35
C GLY A 42 -24.19 -4.54 -38.08
N ALA A 43 -23.89 -3.25 -37.87
CA ALA A 43 -22.55 -2.81 -37.45
C ALA A 43 -22.38 -2.95 -35.92
N SER A 44 -21.12 -3.08 -35.51
CA SER A 44 -20.70 -3.04 -34.10
C SER A 44 -19.50 -2.13 -33.94
N VAL A 45 -19.33 -1.57 -32.75
CA VAL A 45 -18.16 -0.82 -32.32
C VAL A 45 -17.68 -1.37 -30.98
N GLU A 46 -16.37 -1.47 -30.85
CA GLU A 46 -15.73 -1.82 -29.59
C GLU A 46 -15.25 -0.55 -28.92
N LEU A 47 -15.50 -0.42 -27.61
CA LEU A 47 -15.08 0.70 -26.80
C LEU A 47 -14.22 0.16 -25.65
N ASN A 48 -13.04 0.79 -25.49
CA ASN A 48 -12.11 0.41 -24.43
C ASN A 48 -12.08 1.50 -23.36
N LEU A 49 -12.27 1.08 -22.11
CA LEU A 49 -12.16 1.90 -20.90
C LEU A 49 -11.04 1.34 -20.02
N VAL A 50 -10.13 2.20 -19.59
CA VAL A 50 -9.07 1.86 -18.64
C VAL A 50 -9.29 2.64 -17.36
N LEU A 51 -9.37 1.91 -16.26
CA LEU A 51 -9.48 2.43 -14.90
C LEU A 51 -8.27 2.00 -14.09
N SER A 52 -7.87 2.80 -13.11
CA SER A 52 -6.97 2.39 -12.04
C SER A 52 -7.76 2.10 -10.77
N THR A 53 -7.26 1.20 -9.93
CA THR A 53 -7.79 0.93 -8.59
C THR A 53 -7.11 1.81 -7.55
N GLU A 54 -7.80 2.11 -6.45
CA GLU A 54 -7.22 2.77 -5.28
C GLU A 54 -6.34 1.78 -4.50
N ALA A 55 -5.17 2.25 -4.01
CA ALA A 55 -4.22 1.43 -3.27
C ALA A 55 -4.77 0.90 -1.92
N SER A 56 -5.79 1.58 -1.39
CA SER A 56 -6.46 1.27 -0.12
C SER A 56 -7.55 0.19 -0.22
N LEU A 57 -7.84 -0.32 -1.42
CA LEU A 57 -8.83 -1.39 -1.58
C LEU A 57 -8.35 -2.68 -0.92
N GLU A 58 -9.26 -3.31 -0.17
CA GLU A 58 -8.98 -4.59 0.49
C GLU A 58 -8.99 -5.75 -0.52
N ALA A 59 -8.15 -6.75 -0.28
CA ALA A 59 -8.16 -7.99 -1.06
C ALA A 59 -9.54 -8.65 -1.02
N GLY A 60 -9.98 -9.16 -2.15
CA GLY A 60 -11.29 -9.77 -2.31
C GLY A 60 -12.44 -8.79 -2.55
N THR A 61 -12.18 -7.47 -2.56
CA THR A 61 -13.18 -6.48 -3.02
C THR A 61 -13.57 -6.77 -4.47
N ILE A 62 -14.86 -6.79 -4.75
CA ILE A 62 -15.39 -6.97 -6.11
C ILE A 62 -15.70 -5.59 -6.69
N ILE A 63 -15.06 -5.26 -7.80
CA ILE A 63 -15.35 -4.10 -8.63
C ILE A 63 -16.26 -4.58 -9.76
N SER A 64 -17.52 -4.14 -9.73
CA SER A 64 -18.54 -4.48 -10.74
C SER A 64 -18.79 -3.29 -11.64
N ASN A 65 -18.69 -3.48 -12.95
CA ASN A 65 -18.90 -2.42 -13.93
C ASN A 65 -20.02 -2.77 -14.92
N ILE A 66 -20.84 -1.76 -15.30
CA ILE A 66 -21.96 -1.88 -16.20
C ILE A 66 -21.96 -0.66 -17.14
N ALA A 67 -22.04 -0.90 -18.44
CA ALA A 67 -22.22 0.13 -19.45
C ALA A 67 -23.69 0.22 -19.90
N ILE A 68 -24.11 1.41 -20.29
CA ILE A 68 -25.46 1.68 -20.79
C ILE A 68 -25.35 2.23 -22.21
N VAL A 69 -26.12 1.67 -23.14
CA VAL A 69 -26.30 2.20 -24.49
C VAL A 69 -27.73 2.70 -24.67
N ASP A 70 -27.86 3.88 -25.30
CA ASP A 70 -29.13 4.48 -25.63
C ASP A 70 -29.13 5.07 -27.05
N SER A 71 -30.32 5.06 -27.68
CA SER A 71 -30.57 5.69 -28.96
C SER A 71 -32.04 6.09 -29.06
N PRO A 72 -32.38 7.32 -29.49
CA PRO A 72 -33.76 7.73 -29.66
C PRO A 72 -34.51 6.95 -30.74
N THR A 73 -33.80 6.19 -31.56
CA THR A 73 -34.39 5.28 -32.58
C THR A 73 -34.62 3.87 -32.08
N ASP A 74 -34.18 3.54 -30.87
CA ASP A 74 -34.48 2.26 -30.21
C ASP A 74 -35.76 2.44 -29.36
N GLY A 75 -36.85 1.82 -29.78
CA GLY A 75 -38.14 1.93 -29.11
C GLY A 75 -38.21 1.23 -27.76
N ASP A 76 -37.19 0.44 -27.40
CA ASP A 76 -37.14 -0.27 -26.13
C ASP A 76 -36.39 0.53 -25.03
N GLY A 77 -35.82 1.69 -25.40
CA GLY A 77 -35.08 2.58 -24.49
C GLY A 77 -33.67 2.10 -24.16
N PRO A 78 -33.02 2.72 -23.13
CA PRO A 78 -31.66 2.37 -22.75
C PRO A 78 -31.49 0.90 -22.38
N LYS A 79 -30.35 0.32 -22.77
CA LYS A 79 -29.99 -1.08 -22.47
C LYS A 79 -28.68 -1.12 -21.70
N GLU A 80 -28.67 -1.94 -20.66
CA GLU A 80 -27.51 -2.22 -19.84
C GLU A 80 -26.77 -3.46 -20.35
N SER A 81 -25.43 -3.45 -20.20
CA SER A 81 -24.63 -4.67 -20.33
C SER A 81 -24.87 -5.60 -19.14
N ASP A 82 -24.48 -6.87 -19.26
CA ASP A 82 -24.25 -7.69 -18.08
C ASP A 82 -23.12 -7.05 -17.25
N PRO A 83 -23.14 -7.19 -15.91
CA PRO A 83 -22.06 -6.72 -15.05
C PRO A 83 -20.77 -7.51 -15.33
N GLU A 84 -19.64 -6.78 -15.38
CA GLU A 84 -18.31 -7.38 -15.41
C GLU A 84 -17.67 -7.19 -14.04
N ASP A 85 -17.31 -8.30 -13.39
CA ASP A 85 -16.79 -8.33 -12.03
C ASP A 85 -15.29 -8.63 -12.02
N VAL A 86 -14.52 -7.75 -11.36
CA VAL A 86 -13.07 -7.93 -11.14
C VAL A 86 -12.81 -8.00 -9.66
N THR A 87 -12.12 -9.05 -9.20
CA THR A 87 -11.69 -9.19 -7.81
C THR A 87 -10.36 -8.47 -7.60
N VAL A 88 -10.28 -7.62 -6.58
CA VAL A 88 -9.06 -6.92 -6.19
C VAL A 88 -8.10 -7.87 -5.49
N GLU A 89 -6.85 -7.88 -5.93
CA GLU A 89 -5.72 -8.48 -5.24
C GLU A 89 -4.84 -7.38 -4.67
N THR A 90 -4.24 -7.59 -3.49
CA THR A 90 -3.33 -6.65 -2.84
C THR A 90 -1.90 -7.16 -2.90
N ALA A 91 -0.94 -6.24 -2.99
CA ALA A 91 0.48 -6.54 -2.99
C ALA A 91 1.22 -5.43 -2.24
N ALA A 92 1.24 -5.50 -0.91
CA ALA A 92 2.16 -4.72 -0.09
C ALA A 92 3.56 -5.36 -0.15
N ASP A 93 4.61 -4.56 -0.09
CA ASP A 93 6.01 -5.01 -0.08
C ASP A 93 6.79 -4.19 0.93
N LEU A 94 6.87 -4.69 2.17
CA LEU A 94 7.56 -4.03 3.26
C LEU A 94 9.08 -4.22 3.15
N ALA A 95 9.82 -3.18 3.46
CA ALA A 95 11.25 -3.25 3.68
C ALA A 95 11.60 -2.56 5.00
N ILE A 96 12.62 -3.07 5.69
CA ILE A 96 13.09 -2.52 6.94
C ILE A 96 14.62 -2.37 6.91
N MET A 97 15.09 -1.22 7.38
CA MET A 97 16.51 -0.94 7.57
C MET A 97 16.74 -0.42 8.98
N LYS A 98 17.91 -0.72 9.54
CA LYS A 98 18.33 -0.23 10.84
C LYS A 98 19.73 0.35 10.75
N SER A 99 19.96 1.44 11.48
CA SER A 99 21.27 2.08 11.59
C SER A 99 21.49 2.64 12.98
N ALA A 100 22.74 2.59 13.45
CA ALA A 100 23.17 3.27 14.67
C ALA A 100 23.77 4.64 14.35
N ALA A 101 23.61 5.60 15.25
CA ALA A 101 24.22 6.92 15.11
C ALA A 101 25.77 6.87 15.18
N SER A 102 26.32 5.81 15.76
CA SER A 102 27.77 5.58 15.86
C SER A 102 28.05 4.07 15.88
N ALA A 103 29.12 3.66 15.22
CA ALA A 103 29.61 2.28 15.25
C ALA A 103 30.30 1.90 16.57
N THR A 104 30.50 2.84 17.50
CA THR A 104 31.12 2.60 18.81
C THR A 104 30.39 3.32 19.92
N VAL A 105 30.45 2.78 21.13
CA VAL A 105 29.86 3.36 22.35
C VAL A 105 30.75 3.08 23.56
N LEU A 106 30.78 3.97 24.54
CA LEU A 106 31.41 3.69 25.84
C LEU A 106 30.45 2.89 26.75
N ALA A 107 30.96 1.92 27.47
CA ALA A 107 30.16 1.19 28.46
C ALA A 107 29.47 2.15 29.45
N GLY A 108 28.17 2.01 29.60
CA GLY A 108 27.31 2.91 30.41
C GLY A 108 26.68 4.07 29.64
N GLU A 109 27.07 4.32 28.39
CA GLU A 109 26.49 5.36 27.54
C GLU A 109 25.34 4.82 26.68
N ASN A 110 24.64 5.72 26.01
CA ASN A 110 23.47 5.39 25.19
C ASN A 110 23.86 5.11 23.72
N ILE A 111 23.19 4.12 23.13
CA ILE A 111 23.16 3.89 21.67
C ILE A 111 21.83 4.45 21.14
N SER A 112 21.91 5.21 20.06
CA SER A 112 20.72 5.69 19.31
C SER A 112 20.64 4.94 17.99
N TYR A 113 19.50 4.26 17.77
CA TYR A 113 19.16 3.59 16.53
C TYR A 113 18.05 4.33 15.80
N THR A 114 18.15 4.35 14.48
CA THR A 114 17.06 4.72 13.56
C THR A 114 16.65 3.47 12.80
N ILE A 115 15.34 3.16 12.81
CA ILE A 115 14.73 2.08 12.05
C ILE A 115 13.86 2.74 10.98
N THR A 116 14.11 2.43 9.71
CA THR A 116 13.31 2.92 8.59
C THR A 116 12.49 1.77 8.03
N VAL A 117 11.17 1.94 7.99
CA VAL A 117 10.22 1.01 7.39
C VAL A 117 9.63 1.65 6.15
N SER A 118 9.59 0.94 5.04
CA SER A 118 8.99 1.39 3.77
C SER A 118 8.07 0.34 3.19
N ASN A 119 7.04 0.78 2.47
CA ASN A 119 6.17 -0.06 1.66
C ASN A 119 6.45 0.24 0.18
N ASN A 120 7.12 -0.66 -0.51
CA ASN A 120 7.48 -0.53 -1.92
C ASN A 120 6.42 -1.12 -2.87
N GLY A 121 5.38 -1.74 -2.30
CA GLY A 121 4.29 -2.34 -3.04
C GLY A 121 3.30 -1.32 -3.60
N PRO A 122 2.46 -1.72 -4.58
CA PRO A 122 1.42 -0.88 -5.14
C PRO A 122 0.19 -0.74 -4.23
N SER A 123 0.04 -1.58 -3.19
CA SER A 123 -1.08 -1.55 -2.25
C SER A 123 -0.64 -1.08 -0.87
N ASP A 124 -1.58 -0.52 -0.10
CA ASP A 124 -1.35 -0.15 1.28
C ASP A 124 -1.01 -1.39 2.13
N ALA A 125 -0.03 -1.27 3.01
CA ALA A 125 0.24 -2.26 4.04
C ALA A 125 -0.63 -1.96 5.27
N LEU A 126 -1.47 -2.91 5.68
CA LEU A 126 -2.38 -2.76 6.80
C LEU A 126 -1.83 -3.43 8.06
N ASP A 127 -2.21 -2.90 9.23
CA ASP A 127 -1.83 -3.45 10.54
C ASP A 127 -0.32 -3.70 10.67
N VAL A 128 0.49 -2.77 10.15
CA VAL A 128 1.96 -2.87 10.18
C VAL A 128 2.46 -2.82 11.63
N MET A 129 3.18 -3.87 12.03
CA MET A 129 3.82 -3.99 13.32
C MET A 129 5.33 -4.02 13.18
N VAL A 130 6.04 -3.32 14.08
CA VAL A 130 7.50 -3.39 14.16
C VAL A 130 7.89 -3.86 15.56
N SER A 131 8.89 -4.71 15.64
CA SER A 131 9.44 -5.20 16.90
C SER A 131 10.97 -5.17 16.90
N ASP A 132 11.54 -4.91 18.07
CA ASP A 132 12.99 -4.85 18.29
C ASP A 132 13.32 -5.49 19.64
N MET A 133 14.00 -6.63 19.61
CA MET A 133 14.42 -7.32 20.83
C MET A 133 15.72 -6.71 21.34
N LEU A 134 15.72 -6.22 22.59
CA LEU A 134 16.88 -5.59 23.21
C LEU A 134 18.08 -6.53 23.27
N PRO A 135 19.24 -6.15 22.73
CA PRO A 135 20.45 -6.92 22.84
C PRO A 135 20.90 -7.13 24.30
N ALA A 136 21.57 -8.26 24.56
CA ALA A 136 22.15 -8.52 25.86
C ALA A 136 23.10 -7.39 26.29
N GLY A 137 23.03 -6.99 27.56
CA GLY A 137 23.84 -5.89 28.09
C GLY A 137 23.28 -4.49 27.80
N THR A 138 22.07 -4.40 27.27
CA THR A 138 21.37 -3.12 27.06
C THR A 138 20.08 -3.02 27.86
N THR A 139 19.61 -1.81 28.08
CA THR A 139 18.32 -1.51 28.69
C THR A 139 17.59 -0.42 27.89
N PHE A 140 16.27 -0.49 27.86
CA PHE A 140 15.43 0.51 27.19
C PHE A 140 15.51 1.88 27.87
N VAL A 141 15.69 2.92 27.09
CA VAL A 141 15.63 4.31 27.53
C VAL A 141 14.39 4.99 26.98
N SER A 142 14.24 5.01 25.66
CA SER A 142 13.07 5.62 25.01
C SER A 142 12.90 5.13 23.58
N ALA A 143 11.67 5.24 23.08
CA ALA A 143 11.33 5.10 21.67
C ALA A 143 10.30 6.16 21.31
N ASP A 144 10.33 6.64 20.07
CA ASP A 144 9.32 7.56 19.54
C ASP A 144 8.16 6.81 18.86
N ASN A 145 7.26 7.56 18.21
CA ASN A 145 6.13 7.01 17.44
C ASN A 145 5.30 5.96 18.20
N GLY A 146 5.21 6.08 19.53
CA GLY A 146 4.43 5.16 20.36
C GLY A 146 5.10 3.81 20.65
N GLY A 147 6.41 3.69 20.42
CA GLY A 147 7.17 2.47 20.75
C GLY A 147 7.15 2.17 22.25
N MET A 148 6.75 0.96 22.62
CA MET A 148 6.65 0.52 24.00
C MET A 148 7.49 -0.73 24.25
N ASN A 149 8.30 -0.69 25.32
CA ASN A 149 9.05 -1.85 25.77
C ASN A 149 8.15 -2.78 26.59
N ASP A 150 7.99 -4.00 26.13
CA ASP A 150 7.36 -5.09 26.85
C ASP A 150 8.36 -6.24 27.06
N SER A 151 8.80 -6.40 28.29
CA SER A 151 9.63 -7.54 28.71
C SER A 151 10.92 -7.74 27.88
N GLY A 152 11.52 -6.65 27.40
CA GLY A 152 12.75 -6.69 26.63
C GLY A 152 12.56 -6.69 25.10
N THR A 153 11.33 -6.47 24.63
CA THR A 153 11.04 -6.21 23.22
C THR A 153 10.32 -4.87 23.09
N VAL A 154 10.81 -3.99 22.23
CA VAL A 154 10.12 -2.75 21.90
C VAL A 154 9.22 -2.99 20.72
N ASN A 155 7.93 -2.64 20.86
CA ASN A 155 6.91 -2.85 19.85
C ASN A 155 6.30 -1.51 19.41
N TRP A 156 6.09 -1.33 18.11
CA TRP A 156 5.37 -0.22 17.49
C TRP A 156 4.19 -0.78 16.70
N ASN A 157 3.03 -0.14 16.84
CA ASN A 157 1.89 -0.36 15.95
C ASN A 157 1.79 0.87 15.03
N LEU A 158 2.12 0.70 13.76
CA LEU A 158 2.11 1.76 12.76
C LEU A 158 0.75 1.90 12.07
N GLY A 159 -0.13 0.89 12.21
CA GLY A 159 -1.39 0.85 11.49
C GLY A 159 -1.17 0.70 9.99
N THR A 160 -1.72 1.61 9.19
CA THR A 160 -1.58 1.58 7.73
C THR A 160 -0.33 2.33 7.27
N LEU A 161 0.52 1.66 6.49
CA LEU A 161 1.61 2.30 5.75
C LEU A 161 1.25 2.34 4.26
N ALA A 162 0.99 3.53 3.76
CA ALA A 162 0.52 3.74 2.39
C ALA A 162 1.51 3.18 1.35
N ALA A 163 1.01 2.81 0.17
CA ALA A 163 1.81 2.44 -1.00
C ALA A 163 2.86 3.52 -1.31
N GLY A 164 4.13 3.14 -1.43
CA GLY A 164 5.27 4.05 -1.61
C GLY A 164 5.62 4.89 -0.38
N GLY A 165 4.94 4.69 0.77
CA GLY A 165 5.19 5.40 2.03
C GLY A 165 6.38 4.86 2.81
N SER A 166 6.92 5.69 3.71
CA SER A 166 7.95 5.29 4.67
C SER A 166 7.80 6.01 6.00
N VAL A 167 8.32 5.39 7.06
CA VAL A 167 8.36 5.95 8.42
C VAL A 167 9.70 5.67 9.07
N GLU A 168 10.19 6.63 9.86
CA GLU A 168 11.39 6.47 10.68
C GLU A 168 10.98 6.36 12.16
N LEU A 169 11.59 5.38 12.85
CA LEU A 169 11.42 5.11 14.27
C LEU A 169 12.76 5.25 14.98
N ASN A 170 12.80 5.99 16.07
CA ASN A 170 14.00 6.17 16.85
C ASN A 170 13.93 5.36 18.15
N LEU A 171 15.01 4.62 18.43
CA LEU A 171 15.16 3.78 19.62
C LEU A 171 16.46 4.19 20.36
N ILE A 172 16.36 4.45 21.64
CA ILE A 172 17.53 4.72 22.49
C ILE A 172 17.62 3.61 23.55
N LEU A 173 18.80 2.97 23.55
CA LEU A 173 19.17 1.96 24.53
C LEU A 173 20.34 2.46 25.36
N SER A 174 20.42 2.11 26.64
CA SER A 174 21.60 2.34 27.49
C SER A 174 22.40 1.06 27.63
N THR A 175 23.70 1.11 27.46
CA THR A 175 24.59 -0.02 27.67
C THR A 175 24.91 -0.23 29.16
N SER A 176 25.17 -1.46 29.54
CA SER A 176 25.64 -1.77 30.91
C SER A 176 27.06 -1.19 31.11
N PRO A 177 27.34 -0.52 32.23
CA PRO A 177 28.67 -0.05 32.55
C PRO A 177 29.68 -1.17 32.83
N SER A 178 29.21 -2.41 32.93
CA SER A 178 30.05 -3.62 33.14
C SER A 178 30.43 -4.33 31.84
N LEU A 179 30.04 -3.82 30.68
CA LEU A 179 30.47 -4.38 29.40
C LEU A 179 31.98 -4.22 29.22
N GLU A 180 32.62 -5.26 28.73
CA GLU A 180 34.06 -5.27 28.47
C GLU A 180 34.35 -4.59 27.11
N ALA A 181 35.48 -3.91 27.00
CA ALA A 181 35.95 -3.36 25.74
C ALA A 181 36.16 -4.48 24.70
N GLY A 182 35.67 -4.23 23.47
CA GLY A 182 35.66 -5.21 22.39
C GLY A 182 34.41 -6.11 22.37
N THR A 183 33.42 -5.84 23.25
CA THR A 183 32.07 -6.47 23.11
C THR A 183 31.37 -5.83 21.94
N THR A 184 30.81 -6.65 21.03
CA THR A 184 29.92 -6.17 19.95
C THR A 184 28.45 -6.34 20.39
N ILE A 185 27.67 -5.28 20.30
CA ILE A 185 26.23 -5.25 20.51
C ILE A 185 25.58 -5.29 19.14
N SER A 186 24.95 -6.42 18.79
CA SER A 186 24.24 -6.63 17.53
C SER A 186 22.74 -6.49 17.74
N ASN A 187 22.09 -5.66 16.95
CA ASN A 187 20.64 -5.43 17.08
C ASN A 187 19.93 -5.55 15.74
N ILE A 188 18.77 -6.21 15.73
CA ILE A 188 17.91 -6.48 14.57
C ILE A 188 16.50 -6.01 14.90
N ALA A 189 15.84 -5.38 13.93
CA ALA A 189 14.42 -5.06 13.99
C ALA A 189 13.65 -5.90 12.99
N VAL A 190 12.39 -6.19 13.28
CA VAL A 190 11.48 -6.98 12.45
C VAL A 190 10.25 -6.16 12.14
N VAL A 191 9.78 -6.20 10.89
CA VAL A 191 8.48 -5.65 10.46
C VAL A 191 7.60 -6.77 9.93
N ASP A 192 6.30 -6.66 10.18
CA ASP A 192 5.28 -7.60 9.71
C ASP A 192 3.98 -6.87 9.36
N SER A 193 3.26 -7.41 8.38
CA SER A 193 1.91 -6.99 7.99
C SER A 193 1.18 -8.17 7.36
N PRO A 194 -0.11 -8.39 7.69
CA PRO A 194 -0.91 -9.44 7.07
C PRO A 194 -1.16 -9.23 5.57
N THR A 195 -0.89 -8.02 5.02
CA THR A 195 -1.02 -7.71 3.60
C THR A 195 0.28 -7.83 2.82
N ASP A 196 1.40 -8.13 3.48
CA ASP A 196 2.66 -8.53 2.85
C ASP A 196 2.75 -10.06 2.83
N GLU A 197 2.52 -10.67 1.66
CA GLU A 197 2.47 -12.12 1.52
C GLU A 197 3.82 -12.82 1.74
N GLU A 198 4.92 -12.07 1.70
CA GLU A 198 6.26 -12.61 1.98
C GLU A 198 6.49 -12.85 3.48
N GLY A 199 5.60 -12.30 4.33
CA GLY A 199 5.67 -12.44 5.79
C GLY A 199 6.69 -11.52 6.44
N PRO A 200 7.03 -11.78 7.73
CA PRO A 200 7.91 -10.89 8.49
C PRO A 200 9.29 -10.73 7.84
N LYS A 201 9.76 -9.46 7.79
CA LYS A 201 11.08 -9.10 7.26
C LYS A 201 11.98 -8.56 8.38
N GLU A 202 13.24 -8.94 8.34
CA GLU A 202 14.27 -8.51 9.30
C GLU A 202 15.18 -7.47 8.66
N SER A 203 15.63 -6.50 9.46
CA SER A 203 16.74 -5.63 9.05
C SER A 203 18.05 -6.44 9.03
N ASP A 204 19.04 -5.94 8.30
CA ASP A 204 20.42 -6.39 8.55
C ASP A 204 20.79 -6.12 10.01
N PRO A 205 21.66 -6.97 10.61
CA PRO A 205 22.19 -6.70 11.95
C PRO A 205 22.95 -5.38 11.98
N GLU A 206 22.64 -4.54 12.95
CA GLU A 206 23.41 -3.32 13.20
C GLU A 206 24.31 -3.53 14.41
N ASP A 207 25.60 -3.45 14.19
CA ASP A 207 26.65 -3.75 15.16
C ASP A 207 27.28 -2.47 15.73
N VAL A 208 27.37 -2.40 17.06
CA VAL A 208 28.01 -1.31 17.79
C VAL A 208 29.04 -1.91 18.74
N ASP A 209 30.31 -1.50 18.64
CA ASP A 209 31.41 -1.96 19.47
C ASP A 209 31.58 -1.12 20.75
N VAL A 210 31.80 -1.79 21.87
CA VAL A 210 32.08 -1.18 23.19
C VAL A 210 33.55 -0.88 23.39
#